data_65204bc151631519bc44ea70481b655a
#
_entry.id   65204bc151631519bc44ea70481b655a
#
_cell.length_a   1.000
_cell.length_b   1.000
_cell.length_c   1.000
_cell.angle_alpha   90.00
_cell.angle_beta   90.00
_cell.angle_gamma   90.00
#
_symmetry.space_group_name_H-M   'P 1'
#
loop_
_entity.id
_entity.type
_entity.pdbx_description
1 polymer ?
#
loop_
_entity_poly.entity_id
_entity_poly.type
_entity_poly.pdbx_seq_one_letter_code
_entity_poly.pdbx_strand_id
1 'polypeptide(L)'
;MAKDKDRVRMYSLNPSNGKIKQLQAKEDVISDYSIANQAFEMVYFGLSASNSQRLYTYNLKNDASSCLIDLSKEILRDVTLGEVQDWNFVSAQGDTIYGRFYLPPHFDATKKYPMIVNYYGGTTPTARVMESRYPSHVYAGLGYIVYIIQPSGATGFGQEFSARHVNAWGKLTADEIIEGTKKFCEEHPFVNTKKIGCMGASYGGFMTQYLQTKTDIFAAAMSHAGISDITSYWGEGYWGYSYSSLASANSYPWNARDMYTLQSPLFNADKINTPILFLHGTADTNVPIGESIQMFTALKLLGKPTAFVQVEGENHHILDYEKRILWNNTIYAWFAKWLKDQPEWWDALYPPKSL
;
A
#
# COMPACT_ATOMS: atom_id res chain seq x y z
N MET A 1 -5.11 -0.72 22.89
CA MET A 1 -5.14 -1.27 21.51
C MET A 1 -3.76 -1.76 21.11
N ALA A 2 -3.68 -2.80 20.28
CA ALA A 2 -2.42 -3.28 19.71
C ALA A 2 -2.62 -3.75 18.27
N LYS A 3 -1.56 -3.60 17.46
CA LYS A 3 -1.52 -4.18 16.11
C LYS A 3 -1.41 -5.71 16.20
N ASP A 4 -2.23 -6.38 15.43
CA ASP A 4 -2.22 -7.82 15.21
C ASP A 4 -2.27 -8.03 13.69
N LYS A 5 -1.10 -8.15 13.08
CA LYS A 5 -0.90 -8.16 11.62
C LYS A 5 -1.41 -6.85 10.98
N ASP A 6 -2.34 -6.93 10.04
CA ASP A 6 -2.99 -5.79 9.39
C ASP A 6 -4.28 -5.34 10.12
N ARG A 7 -4.53 -5.85 11.33
CA ARG A 7 -5.66 -5.53 12.19
C ARG A 7 -5.23 -4.72 13.42
N VAL A 8 -6.19 -4.07 14.06
CA VAL A 8 -6.00 -3.40 15.36
C VAL A 8 -7.02 -3.95 16.33
N ARG A 9 -6.56 -4.60 17.40
CA ARG A 9 -7.38 -5.26 18.40
C ARG A 9 -7.32 -4.53 19.75
N MET A 10 -8.36 -4.72 20.57
CA MET A 10 -8.38 -4.28 21.95
C MET A 10 -8.04 -5.42 22.91
N TYR A 11 -7.29 -5.08 23.95
CA TYR A 11 -6.88 -6.00 25.00
C TYR A 11 -7.07 -5.38 26.36
N SER A 12 -7.47 -6.19 27.34
CA SER A 12 -7.39 -5.84 28.76
C SER A 12 -6.15 -6.47 29.39
N LEU A 13 -5.47 -5.72 30.26
CA LEU A 13 -4.34 -6.18 31.05
C LEU A 13 -4.72 -6.15 32.52
N ASN A 14 -4.57 -7.26 33.23
CA ASN A 14 -4.64 -7.29 34.67
C ASN A 14 -3.27 -6.94 35.25
N PRO A 15 -3.10 -5.76 35.89
CA PRO A 15 -1.79 -5.31 36.37
C PRO A 15 -1.25 -6.14 37.53
N SER A 16 -2.12 -6.85 38.27
CA SER A 16 -1.70 -7.64 39.46
C SER A 16 -1.02 -8.95 39.09
N ASN A 17 -1.31 -9.52 37.91
CA ASN A 17 -0.77 -10.83 37.51
C ASN A 17 -0.26 -10.85 36.05
N GLY A 18 -0.27 -9.71 35.36
CA GLY A 18 0.20 -9.59 33.98
C GLY A 18 -0.68 -10.28 32.93
N LYS A 19 -1.85 -10.83 33.30
CA LYS A 19 -2.72 -11.56 32.37
C LYS A 19 -3.32 -10.61 31.33
N ILE A 20 -3.12 -10.93 30.07
CA ILE A 20 -3.70 -10.22 28.92
C ILE A 20 -4.88 -11.03 28.38
N LYS A 21 -5.99 -10.36 28.08
CA LYS A 21 -7.18 -10.92 27.43
C LYS A 21 -7.56 -10.05 26.24
N GLN A 22 -7.71 -10.65 25.06
CA GLN A 22 -8.31 -9.96 23.91
C GLN A 22 -9.80 -9.75 24.18
N LEU A 23 -10.27 -8.53 23.92
CA LEU A 23 -11.69 -8.17 23.99
C LEU A 23 -12.38 -8.56 22.68
N GLN A 24 -13.63 -9.03 22.77
CA GLN A 24 -14.43 -9.49 21.62
C GLN A 24 -15.09 -8.29 20.90
N ALA A 25 -14.29 -7.28 20.58
CA ALA A 25 -14.74 -6.17 19.75
C ALA A 25 -15.02 -6.63 18.33
N LYS A 26 -16.04 -6.06 17.73
CA LYS A 26 -16.36 -6.29 16.31
C LYS A 26 -15.45 -5.42 15.46
N GLU A 27 -15.36 -5.74 14.19
CA GLU A 27 -14.55 -5.10 13.16
C GLU A 27 -13.05 -5.47 13.19
N ASP A 28 -12.41 -5.25 12.06
CA ASP A 28 -10.99 -5.62 11.87
C ASP A 28 -10.04 -4.60 12.51
N VAL A 29 -10.41 -3.33 12.49
CA VAL A 29 -9.57 -2.23 12.96
C VAL A 29 -10.35 -1.38 13.95
N ILE A 30 -9.87 -1.31 15.19
CA ILE A 30 -10.38 -0.40 16.19
C ILE A 30 -9.54 0.88 16.09
N SER A 31 -10.19 2.01 15.78
CA SER A 31 -9.50 3.28 15.56
C SER A 31 -9.41 4.15 16.81
N ASP A 32 -10.41 4.09 17.68
CA ASP A 32 -10.45 4.85 18.92
C ASP A 32 -11.44 4.24 19.92
N TYR A 33 -11.29 4.56 21.22
CA TYR A 33 -12.21 4.12 22.26
C TYR A 33 -12.25 5.08 23.45
N SER A 34 -13.35 5.07 24.19
CA SER A 34 -13.51 5.78 25.45
C SER A 34 -14.21 4.90 26.48
N ILE A 35 -13.70 4.89 27.71
CA ILE A 35 -14.20 4.06 28.80
C ILE A 35 -15.00 4.95 29.79
N ALA A 36 -16.17 4.48 30.21
CA ALA A 36 -17.00 5.17 31.17
C ALA A 36 -16.35 5.13 32.58
N ASN A 37 -16.33 6.26 33.27
CA ASN A 37 -15.68 6.36 34.56
C ASN A 37 -16.40 5.56 35.70
N GLN A 38 -17.72 5.37 35.61
CA GLN A 38 -18.54 4.79 36.67
C GLN A 38 -19.36 3.58 36.21
N ALA A 39 -19.12 3.07 35.02
CA ALA A 39 -19.80 1.92 34.46
C ALA A 39 -18.81 0.95 33.82
N PHE A 40 -19.19 -0.34 33.77
CA PHE A 40 -18.40 -1.34 33.02
C PHE A 40 -18.71 -1.31 31.50
N GLU A 41 -18.65 -0.11 30.96
CA GLU A 41 -18.98 0.15 29.56
C GLU A 41 -17.92 1.03 28.91
N MET A 42 -17.76 0.84 27.62
CA MET A 42 -16.98 1.72 26.76
C MET A 42 -17.69 1.89 25.42
N VAL A 43 -17.30 2.92 24.70
CA VAL A 43 -17.63 3.09 23.29
C VAL A 43 -16.34 2.97 22.47
N TYR A 44 -16.47 2.50 21.25
CA TYR A 44 -15.32 2.44 20.32
C TYR A 44 -15.77 2.63 18.88
N PHE A 45 -14.85 3.15 18.07
CA PHE A 45 -15.00 3.16 16.63
C PHE A 45 -14.27 1.95 16.02
N GLY A 46 -14.99 1.23 15.17
CA GLY A 46 -14.47 0.11 14.41
C GLY A 46 -14.74 0.26 12.92
N LEU A 47 -13.85 -0.28 12.11
CA LEU A 47 -13.93 -0.30 10.66
C LEU A 47 -13.28 -1.55 10.08
N SER A 48 -13.56 -1.83 8.81
CA SER A 48 -12.99 -3.00 8.12
C SER A 48 -12.63 -2.68 6.67
N ALA A 49 -12.19 -3.69 5.95
CA ALA A 49 -11.95 -3.58 4.52
C ALA A 49 -13.20 -3.23 3.69
N SER A 50 -14.39 -3.50 4.22
CA SER A 50 -15.66 -3.39 3.47
C SER A 50 -16.70 -2.49 4.14
N ASN A 51 -16.34 -1.78 5.20
CA ASN A 51 -17.20 -0.77 5.81
C ASN A 51 -16.39 0.39 6.38
N SER A 52 -17.00 1.57 6.34
CA SER A 52 -16.51 2.78 7.00
C SER A 52 -16.66 2.68 8.52
N GLN A 53 -16.36 3.74 9.21
CA GLN A 53 -16.44 3.77 10.69
C GLN A 53 -17.86 3.47 11.19
N ARG A 54 -17.92 2.58 12.19
CA ARG A 54 -19.09 2.27 12.97
C ARG A 54 -18.83 2.56 14.43
N LEU A 55 -19.78 3.17 15.13
CA LEU A 55 -19.74 3.41 16.55
C LEU A 55 -20.42 2.25 17.29
N TYR A 56 -19.72 1.69 18.26
CA TYR A 56 -20.18 0.59 19.09
C TYR A 56 -20.19 0.96 20.57
N THR A 57 -21.15 0.39 21.32
CA THR A 57 -20.98 0.18 22.75
C THR A 57 -20.33 -1.18 23.00
N TYR A 58 -19.63 -1.30 24.11
CA TYR A 58 -19.05 -2.55 24.60
C TYR A 58 -19.24 -2.68 26.08
N ASN A 59 -19.86 -3.78 26.51
CA ASN A 59 -20.03 -4.09 27.92
C ASN A 59 -18.87 -4.96 28.43
N LEU A 60 -18.09 -4.41 29.35
CA LEU A 60 -16.88 -5.05 29.88
C LEU A 60 -17.16 -6.25 30.79
N LYS A 61 -18.42 -6.43 31.31
CA LYS A 61 -18.78 -7.56 32.16
C LYS A 61 -19.08 -8.83 31.34
N ASN A 62 -19.81 -8.68 30.24
CA ASN A 62 -20.26 -9.81 29.43
C ASN A 62 -19.58 -9.93 28.07
N ASP A 63 -18.58 -9.05 27.81
CA ASP A 63 -17.75 -9.08 26.59
C ASP A 63 -18.58 -8.95 25.30
N ALA A 64 -19.60 -8.07 25.32
CA ALA A 64 -20.56 -7.92 24.22
C ALA A 64 -20.54 -6.53 23.61
N SER A 65 -20.59 -6.48 22.26
CA SER A 65 -20.67 -5.24 21.49
C SER A 65 -22.02 -5.07 20.80
N SER A 66 -22.52 -3.83 20.77
CA SER A 66 -23.73 -3.43 20.03
C SER A 66 -23.42 -2.22 19.16
N CYS A 67 -23.76 -2.29 17.87
CA CYS A 67 -23.59 -1.18 16.95
C CYS A 67 -24.64 -0.10 17.24
N LEU A 68 -24.19 1.14 17.47
CA LEU A 68 -25.05 2.31 17.65
C LEU A 68 -25.27 3.06 16.35
N ILE A 69 -24.20 3.28 15.59
CA ILE A 69 -24.21 4.08 14.36
C ILE A 69 -23.36 3.39 13.31
N ASP A 70 -23.90 3.26 12.11
CA ASP A 70 -23.18 2.83 10.91
C ASP A 70 -23.14 4.00 9.91
N LEU A 71 -21.98 4.65 9.79
CA LEU A 71 -21.82 5.81 8.90
C LEU A 71 -21.86 5.44 7.42
N SER A 72 -21.56 4.19 7.08
CA SER A 72 -21.58 3.71 5.69
C SER A 72 -22.96 3.26 5.20
N LYS A 73 -23.93 3.05 6.10
CA LYS A 73 -25.23 2.45 5.78
C LYS A 73 -25.98 3.17 4.66
N GLU A 74 -26.06 4.49 4.74
CA GLU A 74 -26.77 5.29 3.72
C GLU A 74 -25.94 5.44 2.44
N ILE A 75 -24.65 5.65 2.57
CA ILE A 75 -23.72 5.87 1.43
C ILE A 75 -23.63 4.59 0.58
N LEU A 76 -23.61 3.42 1.22
CA LEU A 76 -23.44 2.14 0.54
C LEU A 76 -24.77 1.44 0.23
N ARG A 77 -25.91 2.05 0.53
CA ARG A 77 -27.23 1.42 0.37
C ARG A 77 -27.45 0.84 -1.04
N ASP A 78 -27.06 1.59 -2.05
CA ASP A 78 -27.26 1.23 -3.46
C ASP A 78 -25.92 0.80 -4.13
N VAL A 79 -24.90 0.46 -3.34
CA VAL A 79 -23.58 0.06 -3.82
C VAL A 79 -23.37 -1.43 -3.57
N THR A 80 -23.07 -2.18 -4.62
CA THR A 80 -22.64 -3.57 -4.50
C THR A 80 -21.11 -3.60 -4.42
N LEU A 81 -20.58 -4.02 -3.28
CA LEU A 81 -19.15 -4.26 -3.11
C LEU A 81 -18.78 -5.68 -3.56
N GLY A 82 -17.58 -5.83 -4.09
CA GLY A 82 -17.01 -7.15 -4.32
C GLY A 82 -16.58 -7.82 -3.01
N GLU A 83 -16.41 -9.13 -3.05
CA GLU A 83 -15.94 -9.91 -1.90
C GLU A 83 -14.47 -9.62 -1.59
N VAL A 84 -14.13 -9.67 -0.29
CA VAL A 84 -12.76 -9.57 0.22
C VAL A 84 -12.38 -10.89 0.85
N GLN A 85 -11.29 -11.50 0.38
CA GLN A 85 -10.80 -12.77 0.88
C GLN A 85 -9.36 -12.63 1.37
N ASP A 86 -9.01 -13.34 2.45
CA ASP A 86 -7.63 -13.48 2.90
C ASP A 86 -6.91 -14.55 2.06
N TRP A 87 -5.66 -14.28 1.70
CA TRP A 87 -4.79 -15.25 1.03
C TRP A 87 -3.36 -15.09 1.53
N ASN A 88 -2.77 -16.19 1.93
CA ASN A 88 -1.43 -16.22 2.52
C ASN A 88 -0.61 -17.31 1.84
N PHE A 89 0.70 -17.13 1.79
CA PHE A 89 1.61 -18.16 1.30
C PHE A 89 2.86 -18.25 2.19
N VAL A 90 3.57 -19.36 2.07
CA VAL A 90 4.88 -19.50 2.70
C VAL A 90 5.94 -19.11 1.67
N SER A 91 6.76 -18.12 2.02
CA SER A 91 7.85 -17.64 1.17
C SER A 91 8.98 -18.67 1.09
N ALA A 92 9.84 -18.52 0.10
CA ALA A 92 11.06 -19.35 -0.04
C ALA A 92 11.98 -19.28 1.19
N GLN A 93 11.80 -18.28 2.07
CA GLN A 93 12.55 -18.13 3.32
C GLN A 93 11.86 -18.76 4.53
N GLY A 94 10.69 -19.37 4.33
CA GLY A 94 9.94 -20.06 5.36
C GLY A 94 8.96 -19.19 6.16
N ASP A 95 8.83 -17.91 5.82
CA ASP A 95 7.87 -17.03 6.48
C ASP A 95 6.49 -17.14 5.88
N THR A 96 5.47 -17.03 6.73
CA THR A 96 4.10 -16.80 6.26
C THR A 96 3.93 -15.35 5.87
N ILE A 97 3.74 -15.09 4.58
CA ILE A 97 3.41 -13.78 4.03
C ILE A 97 1.90 -13.67 3.92
N TYR A 98 1.36 -12.65 4.58
CA TYR A 98 -0.07 -12.42 4.65
C TYR A 98 -0.54 -11.49 3.54
N GLY A 99 -1.76 -11.72 3.09
CA GLY A 99 -2.39 -10.87 2.10
C GLY A 99 -3.90 -10.97 2.12
N ARG A 100 -4.52 -10.16 1.32
CA ARG A 100 -5.95 -10.20 1.02
C ARG A 100 -6.18 -9.73 -0.41
N PHE A 101 -7.29 -10.14 -0.98
CA PHE A 101 -7.65 -9.67 -2.32
C PHE A 101 -9.13 -9.31 -2.40
N TYR A 102 -9.42 -8.43 -3.33
CA TYR A 102 -10.75 -7.89 -3.60
C TYR A 102 -11.18 -8.36 -4.98
N LEU A 103 -12.35 -8.96 -5.04
CA LEU A 103 -12.99 -9.36 -6.29
C LEU A 103 -13.86 -8.22 -6.83
N PRO A 104 -14.04 -8.10 -8.16
CA PRO A 104 -15.04 -7.22 -8.73
C PRO A 104 -16.45 -7.54 -8.22
N PRO A 105 -17.36 -6.55 -8.13
CA PRO A 105 -18.78 -6.83 -8.01
C PRO A 105 -19.23 -7.77 -9.12
N HIS A 106 -20.11 -8.73 -8.80
CA HIS A 106 -20.59 -9.75 -9.76
C HIS A 106 -19.44 -10.56 -10.41
N PHE A 107 -18.43 -10.91 -9.62
CA PHE A 107 -17.30 -11.71 -10.06
C PHE A 107 -17.73 -13.02 -10.72
N ASP A 108 -17.07 -13.35 -11.82
CA ASP A 108 -17.29 -14.57 -12.59
C ASP A 108 -15.94 -15.30 -12.77
N ALA A 109 -15.75 -16.41 -12.09
CA ALA A 109 -14.50 -17.16 -12.10
C ALA A 109 -14.10 -17.73 -13.48
N THR A 110 -15.02 -17.74 -14.46
CA THR A 110 -14.73 -18.18 -15.84
C THR A 110 -14.06 -17.11 -16.69
N LYS A 111 -14.06 -15.86 -16.23
CA LYS A 111 -13.46 -14.71 -16.92
C LYS A 111 -12.03 -14.46 -16.47
N LYS A 112 -11.29 -13.71 -17.28
CA LYS A 112 -9.96 -13.23 -16.95
C LYS A 112 -10.01 -11.74 -16.58
N TYR A 113 -9.38 -11.40 -15.45
CA TYR A 113 -9.34 -10.03 -14.93
C TYR A 113 -7.91 -9.52 -14.87
N PRO A 114 -7.66 -8.25 -15.22
CA PRO A 114 -6.41 -7.60 -14.88
C PRO A 114 -6.29 -7.48 -13.36
N MET A 115 -5.07 -7.49 -12.84
CA MET A 115 -4.79 -7.40 -11.41
C MET A 115 -3.92 -6.19 -11.09
N ILE A 116 -4.16 -5.59 -9.93
CA ILE A 116 -3.30 -4.56 -9.33
C ILE A 116 -2.79 -5.09 -7.99
N VAL A 117 -1.46 -5.18 -7.85
CA VAL A 117 -0.79 -5.52 -6.59
C VAL A 117 -0.48 -4.23 -5.85
N ASN A 118 -0.95 -4.12 -4.61
CA ASN A 118 -0.73 -2.95 -3.75
C ASN A 118 -0.01 -3.37 -2.47
N TYR A 119 0.96 -2.60 -2.06
CA TYR A 119 1.80 -2.84 -0.89
C TYR A 119 2.35 -1.52 -0.35
N TYR A 120 2.78 -1.53 0.91
CA TYR A 120 3.69 -0.50 1.41
C TYR A 120 5.16 -0.92 1.26
N GLY A 121 5.43 -2.21 1.30
CA GLY A 121 6.74 -2.79 0.97
C GLY A 121 7.75 -2.81 2.11
N GLY A 122 7.32 -2.65 3.35
CA GLY A 122 8.16 -2.64 4.55
C GLY A 122 7.66 -1.63 5.58
N THR A 123 8.25 -1.58 6.76
CA THR A 123 8.00 -0.67 7.89
C THR A 123 6.58 -0.72 8.49
N THR A 124 5.52 -0.71 7.72
CA THR A 124 4.15 -0.77 8.21
C THR A 124 3.26 -1.58 7.27
N PRO A 125 2.20 -2.24 7.78
CA PRO A 125 1.27 -2.95 6.92
C PRO A 125 0.39 -1.97 6.12
N THR A 126 -0.08 -2.42 4.96
CA THR A 126 -1.20 -1.80 4.26
C THR A 126 -2.46 -2.06 5.07
N ALA A 127 -3.05 -1.01 5.64
CA ALA A 127 -4.16 -1.11 6.57
C ALA A 127 -5.40 -1.79 5.97
N ARG A 128 -6.12 -2.53 6.81
CA ARG A 128 -7.38 -3.21 6.47
C ARG A 128 -8.56 -2.24 6.65
N VAL A 129 -8.60 -1.23 5.82
CA VAL A 129 -9.60 -0.16 5.87
C VAL A 129 -10.22 0.05 4.48
N MET A 130 -11.51 0.35 4.45
CA MET A 130 -12.22 0.64 3.20
C MET A 130 -11.78 1.98 2.62
N GLU A 131 -11.72 3.01 3.45
CA GLU A 131 -11.30 4.36 3.11
C GLU A 131 -9.79 4.47 3.16
N SER A 132 -9.15 4.40 2.02
CA SER A 132 -7.70 4.49 1.91
C SER A 132 -7.29 5.45 0.80
N ARG A 133 -6.00 5.76 0.74
CA ARG A 133 -5.42 6.53 -0.37
C ARG A 133 -5.67 5.85 -1.72
N TYR A 134 -5.67 4.52 -1.72
CA TYR A 134 -5.96 3.68 -2.89
C TYR A 134 -7.16 2.80 -2.55
N PRO A 135 -8.40 3.28 -2.75
CA PRO A 135 -9.61 2.59 -2.32
C PRO A 135 -9.82 1.30 -3.14
N SER A 136 -9.47 0.16 -2.55
CA SER A 136 -9.45 -1.15 -3.24
C SER A 136 -10.80 -1.52 -3.86
N HIS A 137 -11.91 -1.19 -3.22
CA HIS A 137 -13.24 -1.44 -3.79
C HIS A 137 -13.54 -0.62 -5.03
N VAL A 138 -12.95 0.57 -5.18
CA VAL A 138 -13.11 1.37 -6.41
C VAL A 138 -12.38 0.69 -7.57
N TYR A 139 -11.14 0.25 -7.37
CA TYR A 139 -10.42 -0.53 -8.39
C TYR A 139 -11.14 -1.84 -8.72
N ALA A 140 -11.66 -2.54 -7.71
CA ALA A 140 -12.47 -3.74 -7.92
C ALA A 140 -13.74 -3.42 -8.71
N GLY A 141 -14.44 -2.33 -8.40
CA GLY A 141 -15.59 -1.83 -9.15
C GLY A 141 -15.25 -1.45 -10.60
N LEU A 142 -14.04 -1.01 -10.86
CA LEU A 142 -13.50 -0.80 -12.19
C LEU A 142 -13.08 -2.11 -12.89
N GLY A 143 -13.29 -3.28 -12.29
CA GLY A 143 -13.07 -4.60 -12.89
C GLY A 143 -11.64 -5.13 -12.76
N TYR A 144 -10.88 -4.70 -11.76
CA TYR A 144 -9.59 -5.29 -11.40
C TYR A 144 -9.73 -6.28 -10.24
N ILE A 145 -8.92 -7.32 -10.21
CA ILE A 145 -8.57 -7.98 -8.95
C ILE A 145 -7.56 -7.05 -8.23
N VAL A 146 -7.81 -6.75 -6.96
CA VAL A 146 -6.84 -5.97 -6.17
C VAL A 146 -6.21 -6.90 -5.14
N TYR A 147 -4.93 -7.15 -5.24
CA TYR A 147 -4.18 -7.98 -4.30
C TYR A 147 -3.32 -7.09 -3.39
N ILE A 148 -3.59 -7.16 -2.09
CA ILE A 148 -2.81 -6.50 -1.05
C ILE A 148 -1.87 -7.54 -0.43
N ILE A 149 -0.57 -7.31 -0.48
CA ILE A 149 0.44 -8.16 0.12
C ILE A 149 1.13 -7.44 1.28
N GLN A 150 1.40 -8.17 2.37
CA GLN A 150 2.09 -7.70 3.57
C GLN A 150 3.47 -8.36 3.67
N PRO A 151 4.47 -7.85 2.94
CA PRO A 151 5.78 -8.47 2.94
C PRO A 151 6.52 -8.22 4.25
N SER A 152 7.62 -8.93 4.45
CA SER A 152 8.48 -8.78 5.63
C SER A 152 9.02 -7.35 5.78
N GLY A 153 9.34 -6.97 7.01
CA GLY A 153 9.67 -5.59 7.38
C GLY A 153 8.49 -4.84 8.00
N ALA A 154 7.23 -5.25 7.75
CA ALA A 154 6.05 -4.61 8.32
C ALA A 154 5.90 -4.90 9.82
N THR A 155 5.51 -3.87 10.60
CA THR A 155 5.15 -4.01 12.01
C THR A 155 3.82 -4.76 12.18
N GLY A 156 3.62 -5.42 13.34
CA GLY A 156 2.39 -6.16 13.64
C GLY A 156 2.50 -7.68 13.42
N PHE A 157 3.57 -8.17 12.78
CA PHE A 157 3.79 -9.57 12.45
C PHE A 157 4.90 -10.23 13.30
N GLY A 158 5.32 -9.57 14.36
CA GLY A 158 6.43 -9.97 15.21
C GLY A 158 7.70 -9.16 14.93
N GLN A 159 8.58 -9.13 15.92
CA GLN A 159 9.75 -8.26 15.87
C GLN A 159 10.79 -8.74 14.84
N GLU A 160 11.01 -10.04 14.72
CA GLU A 160 11.93 -10.62 13.73
C GLU A 160 11.49 -10.31 12.30
N PHE A 161 10.20 -10.48 12.03
CA PHE A 161 9.61 -10.14 10.74
C PHE A 161 9.77 -8.65 10.43
N SER A 162 9.50 -7.78 11.41
CA SER A 162 9.65 -6.33 11.27
C SER A 162 11.10 -5.90 11.06
N ALA A 163 12.07 -6.58 11.68
CA ALA A 163 13.49 -6.22 11.59
C ALA A 163 14.14 -6.61 10.23
N ARG A 164 13.47 -7.37 9.38
CA ARG A 164 14.05 -7.87 8.12
C ARG A 164 14.40 -6.81 7.09
N HIS A 165 13.83 -5.61 7.20
CA HIS A 165 14.18 -4.51 6.31
C HIS A 165 15.44 -3.75 6.77
N VAL A 166 15.99 -4.03 7.94
CA VAL A 166 17.19 -3.36 8.43
C VAL A 166 18.37 -3.65 7.50
N ASN A 167 19.00 -2.61 6.97
CA ASN A 167 20.04 -2.67 5.92
C ASN A 167 19.63 -3.41 4.63
N ALA A 168 18.34 -3.64 4.43
CA ALA A 168 17.79 -4.40 3.31
C ALA A 168 16.58 -3.67 2.73
N TRP A 169 16.77 -2.46 2.26
CA TRP A 169 15.71 -1.56 1.81
C TRP A 169 14.67 -2.20 0.88
N GLY A 170 15.09 -2.96 -0.11
CA GLY A 170 14.17 -3.61 -1.02
C GLY A 170 14.42 -5.10 -1.22
N LYS A 171 15.57 -5.59 -0.81
CA LYS A 171 16.12 -6.86 -1.28
C LYS A 171 15.21 -8.06 -0.99
N LEU A 172 14.88 -8.30 0.28
CA LEU A 172 14.03 -9.44 0.68
C LEU A 172 12.56 -9.21 0.32
N THR A 173 12.08 -8.03 0.59
CA THR A 173 10.69 -7.60 0.40
C THR A 173 10.26 -7.69 -1.06
N ALA A 174 11.13 -7.29 -1.99
CA ALA A 174 10.84 -7.39 -3.42
C ALA A 174 10.69 -8.85 -3.87
N ASP A 175 11.58 -9.74 -3.39
CA ASP A 175 11.52 -11.16 -3.72
C ASP A 175 10.20 -11.80 -3.23
N GLU A 176 9.74 -11.44 -2.03
CA GLU A 176 8.46 -11.90 -1.48
C GLU A 176 7.25 -11.37 -2.27
N ILE A 177 7.28 -10.10 -2.72
CA ILE A 177 6.22 -9.53 -3.55
C ILE A 177 6.17 -10.22 -4.92
N ILE A 178 7.33 -10.48 -5.54
CA ILE A 178 7.41 -11.19 -6.83
C ILE A 178 6.91 -12.63 -6.67
N GLU A 179 7.38 -13.35 -5.65
CA GLU A 179 6.98 -14.71 -5.37
C GLU A 179 5.48 -14.81 -5.08
N GLY A 180 4.97 -13.94 -4.20
CA GLY A 180 3.55 -13.91 -3.85
C GLY A 180 2.67 -13.58 -5.05
N THR A 181 3.08 -12.65 -5.91
CA THR A 181 2.35 -12.33 -7.14
C THR A 181 2.27 -13.54 -8.08
N LYS A 182 3.38 -14.27 -8.26
CA LYS A 182 3.41 -15.48 -9.10
C LYS A 182 2.54 -16.60 -8.54
N LYS A 183 2.71 -16.94 -7.25
CA LYS A 183 1.91 -17.96 -6.57
C LYS A 183 0.42 -17.63 -6.58
N PHE A 184 0.07 -16.34 -6.36
CA PHE A 184 -1.31 -15.91 -6.46
C PHE A 184 -1.91 -16.18 -7.84
N CYS A 185 -1.17 -15.87 -8.90
CA CYS A 185 -1.61 -16.14 -10.28
C CYS A 185 -1.74 -17.64 -10.59
N GLU A 186 -0.87 -18.48 -10.04
CA GLU A 186 -0.91 -19.94 -10.20
C GLU A 186 -2.16 -20.54 -9.55
N GLU A 187 -2.51 -20.05 -8.35
CA GLU A 187 -3.67 -20.54 -7.58
C GLU A 187 -5.01 -19.91 -8.04
N HIS A 188 -4.95 -18.77 -8.74
CA HIS A 188 -6.12 -17.99 -9.15
C HIS A 188 -6.18 -17.82 -10.68
N PRO A 189 -6.66 -18.85 -11.40
CA PRO A 189 -6.65 -18.86 -12.86
C PRO A 189 -7.51 -17.78 -13.52
N PHE A 190 -8.34 -17.08 -12.77
CA PHE A 190 -9.08 -15.92 -13.23
C PHE A 190 -8.21 -14.65 -13.42
N VAL A 191 -6.95 -14.64 -12.97
CA VAL A 191 -6.03 -13.53 -13.22
C VAL A 191 -5.49 -13.58 -14.64
N ASN A 192 -5.50 -12.44 -15.34
CA ASN A 192 -4.77 -12.27 -16.58
C ASN A 192 -3.30 -11.93 -16.30
N THR A 193 -2.43 -12.92 -16.37
CA THR A 193 -1.01 -12.79 -16.03
C THR A 193 -0.22 -11.83 -16.93
N LYS A 194 -0.78 -11.42 -18.09
CA LYS A 194 -0.20 -10.40 -18.96
C LYS A 194 -0.64 -8.97 -18.62
N LYS A 195 -1.57 -8.82 -17.70
CA LYS A 195 -2.20 -7.54 -17.31
C LYS A 195 -2.16 -7.35 -15.80
N ILE A 196 -0.95 -7.41 -15.24
CA ILE A 196 -0.70 -7.18 -13.82
C ILE A 196 -0.05 -5.81 -13.67
N GLY A 197 -0.64 -4.95 -12.86
CA GLY A 197 -0.04 -3.69 -12.42
C GLY A 197 0.42 -3.76 -10.97
N CYS A 198 1.25 -2.81 -10.58
CA CYS A 198 1.60 -2.64 -9.17
C CYS A 198 1.65 -1.16 -8.78
N MET A 199 1.40 -0.90 -7.49
CA MET A 199 1.41 0.48 -6.98
C MET A 199 1.76 0.56 -5.50
N GLY A 200 2.36 1.68 -5.14
CA GLY A 200 2.64 2.03 -3.76
C GLY A 200 3.03 3.50 -3.60
N ALA A 201 2.98 3.98 -2.36
CA ALA A 201 3.35 5.34 -1.99
C ALA A 201 4.51 5.37 -1.02
N SER A 202 5.31 6.43 -1.07
CA SER A 202 6.41 6.66 -0.14
C SER A 202 7.43 5.51 -0.22
N TYR A 203 7.63 4.77 0.87
CA TYR A 203 8.40 3.53 0.81
C TYR A 203 7.80 2.52 -0.20
N GLY A 204 6.47 2.46 -0.35
CA GLY A 204 5.82 1.67 -1.40
C GLY A 204 6.11 2.18 -2.81
N GLY A 205 6.30 3.48 -2.97
CA GLY A 205 6.76 4.10 -4.23
C GLY A 205 8.21 3.71 -4.57
N PHE A 206 9.09 3.73 -3.56
CA PHE A 206 10.43 3.15 -3.68
C PHE A 206 10.36 1.67 -4.10
N MET A 207 9.58 0.86 -3.39
CA MET A 207 9.41 -0.56 -3.69
C MET A 207 8.89 -0.78 -5.12
N THR A 208 7.96 0.07 -5.57
CA THR A 208 7.44 0.01 -6.94
C THR A 208 8.55 0.21 -7.98
N GLN A 209 9.41 1.20 -7.80
CA GLN A 209 10.57 1.43 -8.68
C GLN A 209 11.58 0.28 -8.58
N TYR A 210 11.88 -0.17 -7.36
CA TYR A 210 12.85 -1.23 -7.12
C TYR A 210 12.42 -2.56 -7.75
N LEU A 211 11.15 -2.93 -7.67
CA LEU A 211 10.60 -4.13 -8.31
C LEU A 211 10.86 -4.14 -9.81
N GLN A 212 10.70 -3.00 -10.50
CA GLN A 212 10.92 -2.94 -11.95
C GLN A 212 12.40 -3.13 -12.33
N THR A 213 13.33 -2.95 -11.40
CA THR A 213 14.74 -3.31 -11.62
C THR A 213 15.02 -4.81 -11.48
N LYS A 214 14.06 -5.60 -10.98
CA LYS A 214 14.21 -7.02 -10.64
C LYS A 214 13.36 -7.95 -11.49
N THR A 215 12.27 -7.47 -12.08
CA THR A 215 11.31 -8.32 -12.78
C THR A 215 10.51 -7.56 -13.83
N ASP A 216 10.09 -8.27 -14.86
CA ASP A 216 9.20 -7.80 -15.93
C ASP A 216 7.78 -8.38 -15.83
N ILE A 217 7.38 -8.91 -14.66
CA ILE A 217 6.02 -9.49 -14.49
C ILE A 217 4.90 -8.45 -14.51
N PHE A 218 5.23 -7.18 -14.29
CA PHE A 218 4.27 -6.09 -14.27
C PHE A 218 4.16 -5.41 -15.64
N ALA A 219 2.93 -5.23 -16.12
CA ALA A 219 2.63 -4.53 -17.35
C ALA A 219 2.52 -3.01 -17.17
N ALA A 220 2.32 -2.54 -15.94
CA ALA A 220 2.31 -1.13 -15.57
C ALA A 220 2.63 -0.95 -14.08
N ALA A 221 3.24 0.18 -13.73
CA ALA A 221 3.55 0.53 -12.36
C ALA A 221 3.15 1.98 -12.05
N MET A 222 2.83 2.27 -10.78
CA MET A 222 2.57 3.62 -10.29
C MET A 222 3.33 3.85 -8.99
N SER A 223 4.27 4.81 -9.01
CA SER A 223 5.08 5.24 -7.88
C SER A 223 4.61 6.60 -7.39
N HIS A 224 3.98 6.66 -6.22
CA HIS A 224 3.59 7.92 -5.58
C HIS A 224 4.65 8.31 -4.56
N ALA A 225 5.26 9.49 -4.75
CA ALA A 225 6.26 10.06 -3.85
C ALA A 225 7.31 9.02 -3.41
N GLY A 226 7.79 8.23 -4.38
CA GLY A 226 8.73 7.13 -4.15
C GLY A 226 10.17 7.61 -4.16
N ILE A 227 10.99 6.98 -3.32
CA ILE A 227 12.43 7.23 -3.22
C ILE A 227 13.12 6.52 -4.39
N SER A 228 13.96 7.22 -5.12
CA SER A 228 14.75 6.65 -6.23
C SER A 228 16.24 6.50 -5.89
N ASP A 229 16.76 7.39 -5.05
CA ASP A 229 18.13 7.36 -4.55
C ASP A 229 18.13 7.49 -3.02
N ILE A 230 18.55 6.43 -2.35
CA ILE A 230 18.61 6.39 -0.88
C ILE A 230 19.57 7.46 -0.32
N THR A 231 20.59 7.86 -1.10
CA THR A 231 21.56 8.87 -0.67
C THR A 231 20.95 10.27 -0.65
N SER A 232 20.27 10.69 -1.73
CA SER A 232 19.61 11.99 -1.78
C SER A 232 18.46 12.06 -0.77
N TYR A 233 17.67 10.98 -0.67
CA TYR A 233 16.62 10.88 0.35
C TYR A 233 17.17 11.00 1.78
N TRP A 234 18.30 10.35 2.06
CA TRP A 234 18.96 10.46 3.36
C TRP A 234 19.36 11.91 3.67
N GLY A 235 19.87 12.64 2.70
CA GLY A 235 20.35 14.02 2.89
C GLY A 235 19.25 15.08 2.92
N GLU A 236 18.18 14.90 2.16
CA GLU A 236 17.12 15.90 1.98
C GLU A 236 15.79 15.51 2.65
N GLY A 237 15.53 14.22 2.82
CA GLY A 237 14.24 13.73 3.34
C GLY A 237 14.10 14.00 4.84
N TYR A 238 12.86 14.29 5.26
CA TYR A 238 12.48 14.46 6.68
C TYR A 238 12.94 13.30 7.56
N TRP A 239 12.89 12.08 7.04
CA TRP A 239 13.22 10.85 7.77
C TRP A 239 14.67 10.44 7.71
N GLY A 240 15.52 11.11 6.93
CA GLY A 240 16.89 10.68 6.68
C GLY A 240 17.68 10.44 7.95
N TYR A 241 17.68 11.40 8.87
CA TYR A 241 18.40 11.27 10.14
C TYR A 241 17.82 10.17 11.05
N SER A 242 16.52 10.22 11.34
CA SER A 242 15.87 9.29 12.27
C SER A 242 15.74 7.87 11.71
N TYR A 243 15.51 7.75 10.40
CA TYR A 243 15.37 6.46 9.74
C TYR A 243 16.71 5.72 9.64
N SER A 244 17.82 6.42 9.42
CA SER A 244 19.15 5.81 9.35
C SER A 244 19.59 5.15 10.65
N SER A 245 19.21 5.68 11.81
CA SER A 245 19.57 5.08 13.08
C SER A 245 18.83 3.77 13.35
N LEU A 246 17.60 3.64 12.90
CA LEU A 246 16.73 2.50 13.17
C LEU A 246 16.73 1.48 12.03
N ALA A 247 16.38 1.90 10.83
CA ALA A 247 16.19 1.01 9.70
C ALA A 247 17.50 0.63 9.00
N SER A 248 18.54 1.47 9.12
CA SER A 248 19.85 1.22 8.53
C SER A 248 20.91 0.85 9.57
N ALA A 249 20.53 0.57 10.82
CA ALA A 249 21.43 0.15 11.90
C ALA A 249 22.70 1.02 11.98
N ASN A 250 22.55 2.35 11.96
CA ASN A 250 23.64 3.34 11.91
C ASN A 250 24.56 3.22 10.69
N SER A 251 24.08 2.67 9.58
CA SER A 251 24.78 2.69 8.30
C SER A 251 24.53 4.02 7.59
N TYR A 252 25.60 4.60 7.03
CA TYR A 252 25.58 5.90 6.38
C TYR A 252 26.25 5.84 5.01
N PRO A 253 26.04 6.82 4.12
CA PRO A 253 26.63 6.80 2.77
C PRO A 253 28.15 6.61 2.75
N TRP A 254 28.87 7.07 3.76
CA TRP A 254 30.35 6.96 3.85
C TRP A 254 30.85 5.61 4.39
N ASN A 255 30.03 4.85 5.14
CA ASN A 255 30.44 3.55 5.71
C ASN A 255 29.66 2.35 5.15
N ALA A 256 28.60 2.58 4.36
CA ALA A 256 27.76 1.54 3.78
C ALA A 256 27.41 1.86 2.30
N ARG A 257 28.39 2.33 1.54
CA ARG A 257 28.24 2.82 0.16
C ARG A 257 27.40 1.88 -0.72
N ASP A 258 27.68 0.57 -0.68
CA ASP A 258 26.98 -0.41 -1.51
C ASP A 258 25.46 -0.48 -1.19
N MET A 259 25.08 -0.36 0.08
CA MET A 259 23.67 -0.30 0.44
C MET A 259 22.99 0.92 -0.20
N TYR A 260 23.60 2.07 -0.12
CA TYR A 260 23.04 3.31 -0.65
C TYR A 260 22.99 3.36 -2.18
N THR A 261 23.93 2.72 -2.88
CA THR A 261 23.96 2.69 -4.34
C THR A 261 23.23 1.50 -4.95
N LEU A 262 23.56 0.27 -4.54
CA LEU A 262 23.03 -0.94 -5.17
C LEU A 262 21.55 -1.18 -4.86
N GLN A 263 21.04 -0.65 -3.74
CA GLN A 263 19.63 -0.75 -3.40
C GLN A 263 18.83 0.48 -3.84
N SER A 264 19.46 1.51 -4.39
CA SER A 264 18.75 2.64 -5.01
C SER A 264 18.27 2.28 -6.41
N PRO A 265 16.97 2.40 -6.70
CA PRO A 265 16.43 2.10 -8.04
C PRO A 265 17.09 2.93 -9.14
N LEU A 266 17.47 4.17 -8.88
CA LEU A 266 18.05 5.08 -9.85
C LEU A 266 19.30 4.51 -10.54
N PHE A 267 20.19 3.88 -9.78
CA PHE A 267 21.43 3.30 -10.32
C PHE A 267 21.19 1.99 -11.10
N ASN A 268 19.95 1.56 -11.21
CA ASN A 268 19.50 0.38 -11.97
C ASN A 268 18.36 0.72 -12.94
N ALA A 269 18.19 2.00 -13.28
CA ALA A 269 17.10 2.48 -14.14
C ALA A 269 17.13 1.88 -15.55
N ASP A 270 18.32 1.54 -16.06
CA ASP A 270 18.54 0.86 -17.34
C ASP A 270 17.84 -0.50 -17.44
N LYS A 271 17.64 -1.19 -16.33
CA LYS A 271 16.97 -2.50 -16.25
C LYS A 271 15.45 -2.41 -16.31
N ILE A 272 14.87 -1.22 -16.13
CA ILE A 272 13.43 -1.01 -16.09
C ILE A 272 12.85 -1.05 -17.51
N ASN A 273 11.86 -1.93 -17.72
CA ASN A 273 11.11 -2.03 -18.97
C ASN A 273 9.62 -1.70 -18.80
N THR A 274 9.09 -1.86 -17.61
CA THR A 274 7.70 -1.59 -17.26
C THR A 274 7.38 -0.09 -17.37
N PRO A 275 6.28 0.33 -18.01
CA PRO A 275 5.78 1.70 -17.94
C PRO A 275 5.53 2.14 -16.51
N ILE A 276 6.12 3.28 -16.09
CA ILE A 276 5.96 3.83 -14.74
C ILE A 276 5.31 5.20 -14.80
N LEU A 277 4.22 5.37 -14.02
CA LEU A 277 3.65 6.65 -13.68
C LEU A 277 4.26 7.14 -12.35
N PHE A 278 4.84 8.32 -12.36
CA PHE A 278 5.23 9.05 -11.16
C PHE A 278 4.16 10.07 -10.80
N LEU A 279 3.79 10.11 -9.52
CA LEU A 279 2.86 11.08 -8.93
C LEU A 279 3.53 11.68 -7.70
N HIS A 280 3.56 13.03 -7.58
CA HIS A 280 4.24 13.69 -6.47
C HIS A 280 3.66 15.08 -6.20
N GLY A 281 3.48 15.42 -4.92
CA GLY A 281 3.15 16.78 -4.50
C GLY A 281 4.38 17.68 -4.58
N THR A 282 4.25 18.91 -5.12
CA THR A 282 5.40 19.80 -5.31
C THR A 282 5.95 20.37 -4.00
N ALA A 283 5.18 20.32 -2.91
CA ALA A 283 5.57 20.76 -1.58
C ALA A 283 5.83 19.60 -0.60
N ASP A 284 6.13 18.40 -1.12
CA ASP A 284 6.39 17.23 -0.29
C ASP A 284 7.66 17.40 0.54
N THR A 285 7.51 17.38 1.86
CA THR A 285 8.60 17.49 2.84
C THR A 285 9.04 16.14 3.42
N ASN A 286 8.25 15.06 3.20
CA ASN A 286 8.63 13.72 3.66
C ASN A 286 9.59 13.03 2.68
N VAL A 287 9.23 13.08 1.40
CA VAL A 287 10.05 12.61 0.30
C VAL A 287 10.17 13.77 -0.69
N PRO A 288 11.36 14.36 -0.85
CA PRO A 288 11.54 15.47 -1.77
C PRO A 288 11.15 15.10 -3.20
N ILE A 289 10.48 16.01 -3.91
CA ILE A 289 10.03 15.78 -5.29
C ILE A 289 11.19 15.45 -6.24
N GLY A 290 12.40 15.84 -5.88
CA GLY A 290 13.65 15.49 -6.59
C GLY A 290 13.80 13.99 -6.83
N GLU A 291 13.31 13.16 -5.91
CA GLU A 291 13.32 11.70 -6.05
C GLU A 291 12.54 11.23 -7.30
N SER A 292 11.36 11.79 -7.55
CA SER A 292 10.61 11.48 -8.77
C SER A 292 11.21 12.13 -10.02
N ILE A 293 11.73 13.35 -9.92
CA ILE A 293 12.33 14.09 -11.04
C ILE A 293 13.53 13.33 -11.59
N GLN A 294 14.46 12.89 -10.74
CA GLN A 294 15.68 12.22 -11.18
C GLN A 294 15.40 10.87 -11.85
N MET A 295 14.48 10.06 -11.31
CA MET A 295 14.12 8.79 -11.92
C MET A 295 13.35 8.98 -13.23
N PHE A 296 12.40 9.91 -13.29
CA PHE A 296 11.69 10.27 -14.51
C PHE A 296 12.68 10.71 -15.60
N THR A 297 13.64 11.57 -15.24
CA THR A 297 14.70 12.03 -16.17
C THR A 297 15.52 10.86 -16.69
N ALA A 298 15.96 9.96 -15.82
CA ALA A 298 16.72 8.77 -16.21
C ALA A 298 15.94 7.90 -17.20
N LEU A 299 14.67 7.60 -16.89
CA LEU A 299 13.82 6.78 -17.78
C LEU A 299 13.54 7.48 -19.13
N LYS A 300 13.37 8.79 -19.15
CA LYS A 300 13.22 9.57 -20.39
C LYS A 300 14.47 9.51 -21.25
N LEU A 301 15.64 9.68 -20.68
CA LEU A 301 16.92 9.57 -21.40
C LEU A 301 17.16 8.16 -21.93
N LEU A 302 16.69 7.13 -21.24
CA LEU A 302 16.77 5.73 -21.67
C LEU A 302 15.66 5.35 -22.68
N GLY A 303 14.79 6.30 -23.08
CA GLY A 303 13.69 6.03 -24.00
C GLY A 303 12.61 5.12 -23.45
N LYS A 304 12.50 4.99 -22.10
CA LYS A 304 11.52 4.11 -21.47
C LYS A 304 10.14 4.77 -21.37
N PRO A 305 9.04 4.00 -21.50
CA PRO A 305 7.69 4.54 -21.32
C PRO A 305 7.50 5.03 -19.88
N THR A 306 7.27 6.33 -19.71
CA THR A 306 7.06 6.92 -18.38
C THR A 306 6.24 8.20 -18.47
N ALA A 307 5.51 8.52 -17.40
CA ALA A 307 4.79 9.76 -17.21
C ALA A 307 5.06 10.32 -15.81
N PHE A 308 5.01 11.64 -15.66
CA PHE A 308 5.16 12.31 -14.37
C PHE A 308 4.09 13.38 -14.24
N VAL A 309 3.27 13.25 -13.19
CA VAL A 309 2.23 14.23 -12.84
C VAL A 309 2.58 14.84 -11.48
N GLN A 310 2.84 16.14 -11.49
CA GLN A 310 3.12 16.93 -10.30
C GLN A 310 1.81 17.55 -9.81
N VAL A 311 1.56 17.48 -8.50
CA VAL A 311 0.38 18.07 -7.88
C VAL A 311 0.83 19.32 -7.14
N GLU A 312 0.56 20.48 -7.77
CA GLU A 312 1.05 21.78 -7.32
C GLU A 312 0.57 22.13 -5.90
N GLY A 313 1.52 22.52 -5.04
CA GLY A 313 1.26 22.96 -3.67
C GLY A 313 0.90 21.84 -2.69
N GLU A 314 0.74 20.59 -3.15
CA GLU A 314 0.43 19.48 -2.27
C GLU A 314 1.70 18.88 -1.62
N ASN A 315 1.54 18.40 -0.38
CA ASN A 315 2.56 17.70 0.37
C ASN A 315 2.46 16.18 0.12
N HIS A 316 3.06 15.38 0.99
CA HIS A 316 3.12 13.91 0.93
C HIS A 316 1.75 13.22 0.84
N HIS A 317 0.72 13.84 1.40
CA HIS A 317 -0.68 13.46 1.24
C HIS A 317 -1.38 14.49 0.37
N ILE A 318 -2.01 14.05 -0.70
CA ILE A 318 -2.83 14.92 -1.55
C ILE A 318 -4.16 15.13 -0.83
N LEU A 319 -4.33 16.27 -0.14
CA LEU A 319 -5.46 16.52 0.75
C LEU A 319 -6.52 17.47 0.16
N ASP A 320 -6.14 18.34 -0.76
CA ASP A 320 -7.11 19.17 -1.48
C ASP A 320 -8.08 18.29 -2.26
N TYR A 321 -9.38 18.56 -2.13
CA TYR A 321 -10.44 17.72 -2.67
C TYR A 321 -10.41 17.61 -4.19
N GLU A 322 -10.30 18.72 -4.89
CA GLU A 322 -10.31 18.76 -6.36
C GLU A 322 -9.05 18.10 -6.94
N LYS A 323 -7.89 18.39 -6.34
CA LYS A 323 -6.62 17.76 -6.71
C LYS A 323 -6.64 16.25 -6.44
N ARG A 324 -7.30 15.85 -5.36
CA ARG A 324 -7.45 14.44 -5.01
C ARG A 324 -8.30 13.68 -6.03
N ILE A 325 -9.36 14.30 -6.56
CA ILE A 325 -10.17 13.72 -7.63
C ILE A 325 -9.33 13.53 -8.89
N LEU A 326 -8.63 14.57 -9.33
CA LEU A 326 -7.76 14.50 -10.51
C LEU A 326 -6.67 13.45 -10.33
N TRP A 327 -6.04 13.42 -9.17
CA TRP A 327 -5.01 12.45 -8.81
C TRP A 327 -5.51 11.00 -8.89
N ASN A 328 -6.70 10.71 -8.35
CA ASN A 328 -7.31 9.39 -8.47
C ASN A 328 -7.63 9.04 -9.93
N ASN A 329 -8.24 9.97 -10.67
CA ASN A 329 -8.56 9.76 -12.09
C ASN A 329 -7.32 9.52 -12.93
N THR A 330 -6.21 10.17 -12.61
CA THR A 330 -4.91 9.93 -13.26
C THR A 330 -4.45 8.47 -13.09
N ILE A 331 -4.55 7.93 -11.89
CA ILE A 331 -4.17 6.53 -11.61
C ILE A 331 -5.10 5.55 -12.34
N TYR A 332 -6.42 5.80 -12.28
CA TYR A 332 -7.40 4.95 -12.96
C TYR A 332 -7.17 4.93 -14.48
N ALA A 333 -6.95 6.10 -15.07
CA ALA A 333 -6.68 6.24 -16.50
C ALA A 333 -5.36 5.57 -16.92
N TRP A 334 -4.31 5.66 -16.07
CA TRP A 334 -3.04 4.98 -16.31
C TRP A 334 -3.21 3.47 -16.37
N PHE A 335 -3.86 2.88 -15.38
CA PHE A 335 -4.10 1.44 -15.37
C PHE A 335 -5.09 0.99 -16.46
N ALA A 336 -6.10 1.80 -16.79
CA ALA A 336 -6.98 1.51 -17.93
C ALA A 336 -6.20 1.42 -19.24
N LYS A 337 -5.31 2.37 -19.49
CA LYS A 337 -4.45 2.40 -20.69
C LYS A 337 -3.59 1.15 -20.84
N TRP A 338 -2.89 0.73 -19.78
CA TRP A 338 -1.90 -0.33 -19.86
C TRP A 338 -2.43 -1.74 -19.56
N LEU A 339 -3.42 -1.85 -18.66
CA LEU A 339 -3.94 -3.14 -18.23
C LEU A 339 -5.21 -3.57 -18.96
N LYS A 340 -5.92 -2.62 -19.59
CA LYS A 340 -7.17 -2.90 -20.33
C LYS A 340 -7.09 -2.54 -21.80
N ASP A 341 -5.97 -1.97 -22.26
CA ASP A 341 -5.80 -1.44 -23.61
C ASP A 341 -6.85 -0.35 -23.96
N GLN A 342 -7.21 0.48 -22.96
CA GLN A 342 -8.18 1.57 -23.05
C GLN A 342 -7.49 2.91 -22.79
N PRO A 343 -6.83 3.52 -23.79
CA PRO A 343 -6.06 4.75 -23.63
C PRO A 343 -6.93 6.02 -23.57
N GLU A 344 -8.21 5.95 -23.96
CA GLU A 344 -9.07 7.11 -24.21
C GLU A 344 -9.18 8.02 -22.97
N TRP A 345 -9.29 7.43 -21.79
CA TRP A 345 -9.37 8.18 -20.54
C TRP A 345 -8.06 8.93 -20.24
N TRP A 346 -6.92 8.26 -20.43
CA TRP A 346 -5.61 8.88 -20.29
C TRP A 346 -5.42 10.01 -21.28
N ASP A 347 -5.73 9.77 -22.55
CA ASP A 347 -5.54 10.74 -23.63
C ASP A 347 -6.48 11.95 -23.50
N ALA A 348 -7.66 11.77 -22.87
CA ALA A 348 -8.55 12.89 -22.52
C ALA A 348 -8.00 13.76 -21.38
N LEU A 349 -7.35 13.16 -20.37
CA LEU A 349 -6.71 13.90 -19.28
C LEU A 349 -5.38 14.55 -19.69
N TYR A 350 -4.62 13.85 -20.52
CA TYR A 350 -3.26 14.22 -20.92
C TYR A 350 -3.10 14.08 -22.44
N PRO A 351 -3.73 14.94 -23.24
CA PRO A 351 -3.65 14.87 -24.70
C PRO A 351 -2.19 14.97 -25.18
N PRO A 352 -1.80 14.21 -26.19
CA PRO A 352 -0.48 14.36 -26.80
C PRO A 352 -0.24 15.81 -27.21
N LYS A 353 0.85 16.41 -26.75
CA LYS A 353 1.23 17.72 -27.23
C LYS A 353 1.72 17.59 -28.68
N SER A 354 1.07 18.24 -29.62
CA SER A 354 1.65 18.47 -30.96
C SER A 354 2.92 19.31 -30.77
N LEU A 355 4.05 18.73 -31.06
CA LEU A 355 5.32 19.47 -31.17
C LEU A 355 5.31 20.33 -32.44
#